data_734d1f25b6413839049b62c98e388071
#
_entry.id   734d1f25b6413839049b62c98e388071
#
_cell.length_a   1.000
_cell.length_b   1.000
_cell.length_c   1.000
_cell.angle_alpha   90.00
_cell.angle_beta   90.00
_cell.angle_gamma   90.00
#
_symmetry.space_group_name_H-M   'P 1'
#
loop_
_entity.id
_entity.type
_entity.pdbx_description
1 polymer ?
#
loop_
_entity_poly.entity_id
_entity_poly.type
_entity_poly.pdbx_seq_one_letter_code
_entity_poly.pdbx_strand_id
1 'polypeptide(L)'
;DVETSLRNLRTGYIDLYQLHNLPEKDIEKVFGPGGAYEALTAAREAGKIGHIGVTAHSADALKILVEDCADRIETVMFPYNIVEDQGRDVLALAREKGIGTIAMKPLAGGNLDDWELALRYIAASGVIDIMIPGMGSPEEVDRNASVNLAAPLTAEDLSRCDAVRKELGTQFCRRCGYCAPCPNGIDIPSNFLMANYARKYGLAGWAEQRYKAMPYHAGSCVMCGACEKRCPYGLPIRDMLEGVAKVFGY
;
A
#
# COMPACT_ATOMS: atom_id res chain seq x y z
N ASP A 1 4.62 -9.00 -19.92
CA ASP A 1 5.13 -8.51 -18.62
C ASP A 1 6.03 -9.54 -17.92
N VAL A 2 5.67 -10.85 -17.85
CA VAL A 2 6.51 -11.90 -17.24
C VAL A 2 7.91 -11.92 -17.85
N GLU A 3 8.01 -11.94 -19.19
CA GLU A 3 9.32 -11.96 -19.90
C GLU A 3 10.17 -10.72 -19.59
N THR A 4 9.54 -9.57 -19.43
CA THR A 4 10.24 -8.34 -19.06
C THR A 4 10.74 -8.42 -17.63
N SER A 5 9.94 -8.95 -16.70
CA SER A 5 10.33 -9.16 -15.30
C SER A 5 11.52 -10.13 -15.19
N LEU A 6 11.46 -11.29 -15.86
CA LEU A 6 12.54 -12.26 -15.89
C LEU A 6 13.86 -11.64 -16.41
N ARG A 7 13.76 -10.88 -17.49
CA ARG A 7 14.92 -10.21 -18.11
C ARG A 7 15.52 -9.15 -17.16
N ASN A 8 14.67 -8.34 -16.52
CA ASN A 8 15.11 -7.28 -15.61
C ASN A 8 15.73 -7.85 -14.32
N LEU A 9 15.16 -8.94 -13.80
CA LEU A 9 15.66 -9.64 -12.63
C LEU A 9 16.86 -10.55 -12.94
N ARG A 10 17.18 -10.76 -14.23
CA ARG A 10 18.25 -11.66 -14.71
C ARG A 10 18.09 -13.07 -14.17
N THR A 11 16.89 -13.59 -14.18
CA THR A 11 16.54 -14.94 -13.72
C THR A 11 15.69 -15.66 -14.77
N GLY A 12 15.66 -16.99 -14.72
CA GLY A 12 14.78 -17.82 -15.52
C GLY A 12 13.46 -18.15 -14.83
N TYR A 13 13.30 -17.80 -13.54
CA TYR A 13 12.15 -18.19 -12.72
C TYR A 13 11.83 -17.12 -11.66
N ILE A 14 10.54 -16.94 -11.40
CA ILE A 14 10.02 -16.05 -10.34
C ILE A 14 9.09 -16.89 -9.47
N ASP A 15 9.36 -16.98 -8.17
CA ASP A 15 8.60 -17.81 -7.23
C ASP A 15 7.16 -17.36 -7.11
N LEU A 16 6.92 -16.07 -6.93
CA LEU A 16 5.58 -15.48 -6.80
C LEU A 16 5.40 -14.34 -7.80
N TYR A 17 4.40 -14.45 -8.67
CA TYR A 17 4.00 -13.39 -9.59
C TYR A 17 2.59 -12.91 -9.27
N GLN A 18 2.42 -11.61 -9.07
CA GLN A 18 1.15 -11.05 -8.59
C GLN A 18 0.44 -10.22 -9.66
N LEU A 19 -0.87 -10.42 -9.79
CA LEU A 19 -1.78 -9.51 -10.50
C LEU A 19 -1.89 -8.22 -9.67
N HIS A 20 -1.30 -7.13 -10.19
CA HIS A 20 -1.16 -5.90 -9.43
C HIS A 20 -2.44 -5.08 -9.44
N ASN A 21 -2.88 -4.69 -8.23
CA ASN A 21 -3.96 -3.75 -7.99
C ASN A 21 -5.24 -4.07 -8.77
N LEU A 22 -5.90 -5.14 -8.38
CA LEU A 22 -7.12 -5.60 -9.02
C LEU A 22 -8.34 -4.87 -8.43
N PRO A 23 -8.95 -3.92 -9.13
CA PRO A 23 -10.21 -3.32 -8.71
C PRO A 23 -11.38 -4.25 -9.04
N GLU A 24 -12.48 -4.16 -8.30
CA GLU A 24 -13.67 -5.01 -8.44
C GLU A 24 -14.13 -5.16 -9.90
N LYS A 25 -14.24 -4.04 -10.62
CA LYS A 25 -14.71 -3.98 -12.00
C LYS A 25 -13.86 -4.77 -13.02
N ASP A 26 -12.61 -5.08 -12.67
CA ASP A 26 -11.68 -5.75 -13.57
C ASP A 26 -11.49 -7.23 -13.21
N ILE A 27 -12.01 -7.70 -12.08
CA ILE A 27 -11.85 -9.10 -11.61
C ILE A 27 -12.40 -10.09 -12.63
N GLU A 28 -13.64 -9.90 -13.06
CA GLU A 28 -14.27 -10.79 -14.04
C GLU A 28 -13.47 -10.87 -15.35
N LYS A 29 -13.00 -9.73 -15.86
CA LYS A 29 -12.17 -9.66 -17.06
C LYS A 29 -10.82 -10.35 -16.89
N VAL A 30 -10.19 -10.19 -15.74
CA VAL A 30 -8.84 -10.74 -15.47
C VAL A 30 -8.88 -12.26 -15.33
N PHE A 31 -9.93 -12.79 -14.70
CA PHE A 31 -10.10 -14.23 -14.48
C PHE A 31 -10.97 -14.92 -15.55
N GLY A 32 -11.54 -14.17 -16.47
CA GLY A 32 -12.34 -14.69 -17.59
C GLY A 32 -11.48 -15.17 -18.76
N PRO A 33 -12.15 -15.73 -19.82
CA PRO A 33 -11.45 -16.21 -21.02
C PRO A 33 -10.62 -15.11 -21.69
N GLY A 34 -9.36 -15.42 -22.01
CA GLY A 34 -8.41 -14.46 -22.61
C GLY A 34 -7.89 -13.42 -21.61
N GLY A 35 -8.18 -13.57 -20.31
CA GLY A 35 -7.73 -12.66 -19.26
C GLY A 35 -6.27 -12.87 -18.86
N ALA A 36 -5.77 -11.97 -18.02
CA ALA A 36 -4.37 -12.01 -17.58
C ALA A 36 -4.05 -13.27 -16.75
N TYR A 37 -5.02 -13.82 -16.02
CA TYR A 37 -4.85 -15.05 -15.25
C TYR A 37 -4.51 -16.26 -16.15
N GLU A 38 -5.15 -16.38 -17.31
CA GLU A 38 -4.85 -17.46 -18.28
C GLU A 38 -3.40 -17.37 -18.77
N ALA A 39 -2.92 -16.15 -19.05
CA ALA A 39 -1.53 -15.94 -19.45
C ALA A 39 -0.53 -16.28 -18.32
N LEU A 40 -0.87 -16.02 -17.05
CA LEU A 40 -0.04 -16.40 -15.91
C LEU A 40 -0.05 -17.92 -15.69
N THR A 41 -1.20 -18.58 -15.90
CA THR A 41 -1.28 -20.04 -15.84
C THR A 41 -0.38 -20.68 -16.88
N ALA A 42 -0.40 -20.21 -18.14
CA ALA A 42 0.51 -20.67 -19.19
C ALA A 42 1.99 -20.40 -18.84
N ALA A 43 2.31 -19.26 -18.21
CA ALA A 43 3.67 -18.97 -17.75
C ALA A 43 4.11 -19.91 -16.61
N ARG A 44 3.21 -20.31 -15.73
CA ARG A 44 3.45 -21.31 -14.67
C ARG A 44 3.70 -22.69 -15.26
N GLU A 45 2.86 -23.12 -16.19
CA GLU A 45 3.03 -24.39 -16.91
C GLU A 45 4.35 -24.45 -17.69
N ALA A 46 4.81 -23.31 -18.21
CA ALA A 46 6.11 -23.16 -18.86
C ALA A 46 7.29 -23.10 -17.88
N GLY A 47 7.06 -23.21 -16.57
CA GLY A 47 8.10 -23.17 -15.53
C GLY A 47 8.76 -21.79 -15.34
N LYS A 48 8.12 -20.70 -15.79
CA LYS A 48 8.65 -19.33 -15.67
C LYS A 48 8.27 -18.66 -14.36
N ILE A 49 7.14 -19.04 -13.79
CA ILE A 49 6.67 -18.58 -12.48
C ILE A 49 6.20 -19.77 -11.65
N GLY A 50 6.25 -19.66 -10.31
CA GLY A 50 5.83 -20.71 -9.39
C GLY A 50 4.39 -20.53 -8.96
N HIS A 51 4.11 -19.43 -8.30
CA HIS A 51 2.84 -19.14 -7.66
C HIS A 51 2.18 -17.88 -8.24
N ILE A 52 0.85 -17.84 -8.21
CA ILE A 52 0.07 -16.70 -8.68
C ILE A 52 -0.61 -16.06 -7.48
N GLY A 53 -0.34 -14.77 -7.26
CA GLY A 53 -0.99 -13.97 -6.23
C GLY A 53 -1.72 -12.77 -6.81
N VAL A 54 -2.40 -12.04 -5.93
CA VAL A 54 -3.09 -10.80 -6.30
C VAL A 54 -2.83 -9.71 -5.29
N THR A 55 -2.93 -8.46 -5.71
CA THR A 55 -2.91 -7.31 -4.80
C THR A 55 -4.19 -6.50 -4.98
N ALA A 56 -4.74 -5.98 -3.88
CA ALA A 56 -5.93 -5.13 -3.87
C ALA A 56 -5.77 -4.00 -2.85
N HIS A 57 -6.56 -2.93 -3.04
CA HIS A 57 -6.63 -1.80 -2.10
C HIS A 57 -8.05 -1.56 -1.58
N SER A 58 -9.07 -2.11 -2.23
CA SER A 58 -10.46 -2.09 -1.79
C SER A 58 -10.77 -3.35 -0.99
N ALA A 59 -11.45 -3.20 0.15
CA ALA A 59 -11.89 -4.34 0.96
C ALA A 59 -12.93 -5.19 0.20
N ASP A 60 -13.76 -4.57 -0.64
CA ASP A 60 -14.74 -5.28 -1.46
C ASP A 60 -14.04 -6.11 -2.55
N ALA A 61 -13.01 -5.55 -3.22
CA ALA A 61 -12.19 -6.32 -4.16
C ALA A 61 -11.49 -7.50 -3.46
N LEU A 62 -10.91 -7.28 -2.27
CA LEU A 62 -10.29 -8.36 -1.49
C LEU A 62 -11.31 -9.45 -1.17
N LYS A 63 -12.52 -9.08 -0.77
CA LYS A 63 -13.60 -10.02 -0.46
C LYS A 63 -13.95 -10.89 -1.66
N ILE A 64 -14.22 -10.30 -2.81
CA ILE A 64 -14.51 -11.03 -4.05
C ILE A 64 -13.36 -11.99 -4.41
N LEU A 65 -12.11 -11.53 -4.32
CA LEU A 65 -10.94 -12.35 -4.64
C LEU A 65 -10.82 -13.57 -3.72
N VAL A 66 -11.08 -13.40 -2.43
CA VAL A 66 -10.98 -14.49 -1.45
C VAL A 66 -12.22 -15.41 -1.48
N GLU A 67 -13.41 -14.88 -1.73
CA GLU A 67 -14.64 -15.70 -1.76
C GLU A 67 -14.79 -16.46 -3.08
N ASP A 68 -14.58 -15.80 -4.24
CA ASP A 68 -14.94 -16.30 -5.56
C ASP A 68 -13.75 -16.78 -6.40
N CYS A 69 -12.51 -16.41 -6.04
CA CYS A 69 -11.30 -16.76 -6.80
C CYS A 69 -10.28 -17.57 -5.97
N ALA A 70 -10.66 -18.09 -4.81
CA ALA A 70 -9.77 -18.78 -3.88
C ALA A 70 -8.99 -19.96 -4.49
N ASP A 71 -9.61 -20.67 -5.44
CA ASP A 71 -9.03 -21.81 -6.14
C ASP A 71 -8.01 -21.43 -7.20
N ARG A 72 -7.88 -20.15 -7.51
CA ARG A 72 -7.04 -19.59 -8.58
C ARG A 72 -5.88 -18.76 -8.09
N ILE A 73 -5.87 -18.37 -6.81
CA ILE A 73 -4.84 -17.51 -6.21
C ILE A 73 -4.23 -18.17 -4.99
N GLU A 74 -2.95 -17.99 -4.82
CA GLU A 74 -2.19 -18.59 -3.72
C GLU A 74 -1.77 -17.57 -2.68
N THR A 75 -1.76 -16.28 -3.04
CA THR A 75 -1.53 -15.18 -2.09
C THR A 75 -2.41 -13.98 -2.37
N VAL A 76 -2.76 -13.25 -1.31
CA VAL A 76 -3.36 -11.91 -1.38
C VAL A 76 -2.47 -10.90 -0.66
N MET A 77 -2.27 -9.75 -1.30
CA MET A 77 -1.55 -8.63 -0.67
C MET A 77 -2.52 -7.46 -0.50
N PHE A 78 -2.63 -6.98 0.74
CA PHE A 78 -3.58 -5.93 1.12
C PHE A 78 -2.95 -4.95 2.12
N PRO A 79 -3.35 -3.66 2.14
CA PRO A 79 -2.94 -2.73 3.20
C PRO A 79 -3.43 -3.21 4.56
N TYR A 80 -2.48 -3.45 5.49
CA TYR A 80 -2.82 -3.83 6.86
C TYR A 80 -1.83 -3.21 7.85
N ASN A 81 -2.34 -2.41 8.78
CA ASN A 81 -1.55 -1.74 9.80
C ASN A 81 -2.48 -1.20 10.91
N ILE A 82 -1.93 -0.49 11.90
CA ILE A 82 -2.68 0.06 13.04
C ILE A 82 -3.90 0.89 12.63
N VAL A 83 -3.82 1.65 11.53
CA VAL A 83 -4.90 2.56 11.08
C VAL A 83 -5.68 2.04 9.86
N GLU A 84 -5.31 0.87 9.34
CA GLU A 84 -5.95 0.21 8.20
C GLU A 84 -6.13 -1.28 8.52
N ASP A 85 -7.21 -1.63 9.20
CA ASP A 85 -7.55 -3.00 9.59
C ASP A 85 -8.90 -3.50 9.03
N GLN A 86 -9.50 -2.72 8.12
CA GLN A 86 -10.81 -3.04 7.51
C GLN A 86 -10.82 -4.36 6.72
N GLY A 87 -9.65 -4.89 6.36
CA GLY A 87 -9.53 -6.19 5.68
C GLY A 87 -9.39 -7.39 6.62
N ARG A 88 -9.38 -7.19 7.96
CA ARG A 88 -9.03 -8.21 8.94
C ARG A 88 -9.82 -9.52 8.77
N ASP A 89 -11.14 -9.44 8.68
CA ASP A 89 -12.00 -10.63 8.64
C ASP A 89 -11.81 -11.40 7.32
N VAL A 90 -11.63 -10.67 6.21
CA VAL A 90 -11.39 -11.30 4.91
C VAL A 90 -9.98 -11.91 4.83
N LEU A 91 -8.97 -11.30 5.47
CA LEU A 91 -7.63 -11.87 5.58
C LEU A 91 -7.61 -13.13 6.47
N ALA A 92 -8.43 -13.16 7.52
CA ALA A 92 -8.63 -14.38 8.32
C ALA A 92 -9.24 -15.50 7.47
N LEU A 93 -10.29 -15.19 6.69
CA LEU A 93 -10.91 -16.13 5.76
C LEU A 93 -9.92 -16.61 4.68
N ALA A 94 -9.06 -15.73 4.16
CA ALA A 94 -8.02 -16.11 3.21
C ALA A 94 -7.11 -17.19 3.78
N ARG A 95 -6.65 -17.03 5.03
CA ARG A 95 -5.82 -18.03 5.72
C ARG A 95 -6.57 -19.35 5.96
N GLU A 96 -7.85 -19.32 6.34
CA GLU A 96 -8.67 -20.51 6.50
C GLU A 96 -8.78 -21.29 5.17
N LYS A 97 -8.77 -20.59 4.05
CA LYS A 97 -8.77 -21.18 2.70
C LYS A 97 -7.37 -21.59 2.20
N GLY A 98 -6.31 -21.41 3.00
CA GLY A 98 -4.93 -21.73 2.62
C GLY A 98 -4.28 -20.71 1.70
N ILE A 99 -4.83 -19.51 1.59
CA ILE A 99 -4.27 -18.40 0.82
C ILE A 99 -3.31 -17.61 1.72
N GLY A 100 -2.04 -17.48 1.29
CA GLY A 100 -1.04 -16.70 2.01
C GLY A 100 -1.37 -15.21 2.03
N THR A 101 -1.18 -14.56 3.18
CA THR A 101 -1.55 -13.15 3.38
C THR A 101 -0.34 -12.26 3.53
N ILE A 102 -0.26 -11.18 2.74
CA ILE A 102 0.85 -10.24 2.73
C ILE A 102 0.35 -8.84 3.08
N ALA A 103 0.89 -8.26 4.16
CA ALA A 103 0.61 -6.88 4.52
C ALA A 103 1.48 -5.91 3.71
N MET A 104 0.85 -5.11 2.85
CA MET A 104 1.50 -3.92 2.30
C MET A 104 1.28 -2.71 3.21
N LYS A 105 2.17 -1.72 3.12
CA LYS A 105 2.12 -0.47 3.90
C LYS A 105 2.05 -0.68 5.42
N PRO A 106 2.85 -1.56 6.01
CA PRO A 106 2.81 -1.82 7.44
C PRO A 106 3.05 -0.57 8.30
N LEU A 107 3.74 0.44 7.76
CA LEU A 107 3.98 1.73 8.41
C LEU A 107 3.05 2.84 7.86
N ALA A 108 1.86 2.48 7.34
CA ALA A 108 0.88 3.42 6.79
C ALA A 108 1.48 4.43 5.79
N GLY A 109 2.39 3.96 4.93
CA GLY A 109 3.11 4.83 3.98
C GLY A 109 4.09 5.80 4.64
N GLY A 110 4.60 5.49 5.82
CA GLY A 110 5.51 6.32 6.61
C GLY A 110 4.79 7.33 7.50
N ASN A 111 3.52 7.09 7.86
CA ASN A 111 2.78 7.90 8.81
C ASN A 111 2.79 7.33 10.24
N LEU A 112 3.31 6.12 10.44
CA LEU A 112 3.52 5.51 11.75
C LEU A 112 4.99 5.67 12.15
N ASP A 113 5.26 6.49 13.15
CA ASP A 113 6.62 6.77 13.62
C ASP A 113 7.14 5.65 14.53
N ASP A 114 6.24 5.02 15.28
CA ASP A 114 6.53 3.85 16.11
C ASP A 114 6.51 2.57 15.26
N TRP A 115 7.59 2.36 14.56
CA TRP A 115 7.77 1.23 13.66
C TRP A 115 7.77 -0.12 14.39
N GLU A 116 8.30 -0.19 15.61
CA GLU A 116 8.32 -1.41 16.42
C GLU A 116 6.90 -1.82 16.81
N LEU A 117 6.13 -0.91 17.37
CA LEU A 117 4.73 -1.14 17.70
C LEU A 117 3.92 -1.52 16.47
N ALA A 118 4.14 -0.83 15.35
CA ALA A 118 3.41 -1.09 14.11
C ALA A 118 3.66 -2.52 13.58
N LEU A 119 4.91 -2.99 13.57
CA LEU A 119 5.24 -4.34 13.11
C LEU A 119 4.76 -5.41 14.10
N ARG A 120 4.88 -5.18 15.41
CA ARG A 120 4.34 -6.07 16.44
C ARG A 120 2.81 -6.16 16.37
N TYR A 121 2.12 -5.05 16.12
CA TYR A 121 0.66 -5.04 15.93
C TYR A 121 0.23 -5.97 14.79
N ILE A 122 0.91 -5.91 13.65
CA ILE A 122 0.62 -6.78 12.50
C ILE A 122 0.89 -8.24 12.85
N ALA A 123 2.05 -8.54 13.44
CA ALA A 123 2.41 -9.90 13.84
C ALA A 123 1.40 -10.50 14.85
N ALA A 124 0.98 -9.71 15.85
CA ALA A 124 0.00 -10.13 16.85
C ALA A 124 -1.43 -10.27 16.28
N SER A 125 -1.70 -9.77 15.08
CA SER A 125 -3.04 -9.87 14.48
C SER A 125 -3.47 -11.31 14.17
N GLY A 126 -2.51 -12.20 13.90
CA GLY A 126 -2.74 -13.58 13.50
C GLY A 126 -3.32 -13.77 12.11
N VAL A 127 -3.54 -12.69 11.34
CA VAL A 127 -4.14 -12.74 10.00
C VAL A 127 -3.16 -12.42 8.88
N ILE A 128 -1.90 -12.15 9.19
CA ILE A 128 -0.84 -11.81 8.23
C ILE A 128 0.31 -12.81 8.37
N ASP A 129 0.75 -13.37 7.25
CA ASP A 129 1.91 -14.27 7.18
C ASP A 129 3.20 -13.50 6.94
N ILE A 130 3.17 -12.48 6.07
CA ILE A 130 4.34 -11.69 5.69
C ILE A 130 3.97 -10.20 5.67
N MET A 131 4.88 -9.37 6.16
CA MET A 131 4.79 -7.91 6.03
C MET A 131 5.96 -7.35 5.23
N ILE A 132 5.69 -6.36 4.37
CA ILE A 132 6.69 -5.77 3.47
C ILE A 132 6.85 -4.27 3.74
N PRO A 133 7.57 -3.88 4.81
CA PRO A 133 7.90 -2.47 5.05
C PRO A 133 8.82 -1.94 3.94
N GLY A 134 8.52 -0.74 3.43
CA GLY A 134 9.45 -0.03 2.56
C GLY A 134 10.66 0.46 3.37
N MET A 135 11.87 0.21 2.88
CA MET A 135 13.13 0.59 3.53
C MET A 135 14.00 1.37 2.55
N GLY A 136 14.49 2.52 2.97
CA GLY A 136 15.31 3.42 2.16
C GLY A 136 16.78 3.46 2.57
N SER A 137 17.16 2.80 3.67
CA SER A 137 18.53 2.75 4.16
C SER A 137 18.86 1.41 4.83
N PRO A 138 20.15 1.04 4.94
CA PRO A 138 20.58 -0.14 5.69
C PRO A 138 20.12 -0.11 7.16
N GLU A 139 20.14 1.06 7.80
CA GLU A 139 19.71 1.24 9.19
C GLU A 139 18.22 0.92 9.37
N GLU A 140 17.38 1.23 8.38
CA GLU A 140 15.95 0.85 8.40
C GLU A 140 15.78 -0.67 8.24
N VAL A 141 16.63 -1.33 7.46
CA VAL A 141 16.64 -2.81 7.35
C VAL A 141 16.99 -3.43 8.69
N ASP A 142 18.10 -3.01 9.30
CA ASP A 142 18.57 -3.54 10.59
C ASP A 142 17.53 -3.30 11.69
N ARG A 143 16.96 -2.12 11.74
CA ARG A 143 15.91 -1.73 12.67
C ARG A 143 14.65 -2.61 12.52
N ASN A 144 14.14 -2.77 11.32
CA ASN A 144 12.94 -3.57 11.08
C ASN A 144 13.20 -5.06 11.34
N ALA A 145 14.39 -5.55 11.00
CA ALA A 145 14.79 -6.94 11.23
C ALA A 145 15.02 -7.26 12.72
N SER A 146 15.34 -6.26 13.54
CA SER A 146 15.58 -6.44 14.98
C SER A 146 14.32 -6.52 15.83
N VAL A 147 13.12 -6.26 15.25
CA VAL A 147 11.87 -6.28 16.01
C VAL A 147 11.54 -7.69 16.50
N ASN A 148 11.31 -7.84 17.80
CA ASN A 148 10.81 -9.09 18.35
C ASN A 148 9.31 -9.24 18.06
N LEU A 149 8.98 -9.84 16.93
CA LEU A 149 7.60 -10.05 16.47
C LEU A 149 6.81 -11.02 17.37
N ALA A 150 7.48 -11.84 18.17
CA ALA A 150 6.84 -12.77 19.10
C ALA A 150 6.46 -12.10 20.44
N ALA A 151 6.93 -10.89 20.71
CA ALA A 151 6.58 -10.18 21.93
C ALA A 151 5.08 -9.81 21.92
N PRO A 152 4.32 -10.20 22.96
CA PRO A 152 2.90 -9.87 23.03
C PRO A 152 2.68 -8.35 23.15
N LEU A 153 1.55 -7.88 22.64
CA LEU A 153 1.14 -6.49 22.88
C LEU A 153 0.64 -6.34 24.33
N THR A 154 1.15 -5.34 25.00
CA THR A 154 0.69 -4.96 26.36
C THR A 154 -0.58 -4.11 26.28
N ALA A 155 -1.24 -3.89 27.42
CA ALA A 155 -2.36 -2.95 27.50
C ALA A 155 -1.94 -1.51 27.14
N GLU A 156 -0.70 -1.14 27.46
CA GLU A 156 -0.13 0.15 27.08
C GLU A 156 0.08 0.23 25.55
N ASP A 157 0.61 -0.81 24.91
CA ASP A 157 0.75 -0.89 23.45
C ASP A 157 -0.60 -0.72 22.76
N LEU A 158 -1.65 -1.39 23.24
CA LEU A 158 -3.00 -1.26 22.69
C LEU A 158 -3.55 0.17 22.85
N SER A 159 -3.35 0.79 24.01
CA SER A 159 -3.73 2.19 24.24
C SER A 159 -3.00 3.16 23.29
N ARG A 160 -1.71 2.90 23.02
CA ARG A 160 -0.93 3.68 22.03
C ARG A 160 -1.48 3.48 20.61
N CYS A 161 -1.85 2.25 20.23
CA CYS A 161 -2.50 1.99 18.93
C CYS A 161 -3.81 2.79 18.80
N ASP A 162 -4.63 2.85 19.85
CA ASP A 162 -5.88 3.62 19.84
C ASP A 162 -5.63 5.13 19.76
N ALA A 163 -4.61 5.64 20.43
CA ALA A 163 -4.19 7.04 20.31
C ALA A 163 -3.77 7.37 18.87
N VAL A 164 -2.97 6.50 18.25
CA VAL A 164 -2.54 6.65 16.84
C VAL A 164 -3.74 6.64 15.88
N ARG A 165 -4.70 5.72 16.07
CA ARG A 165 -5.94 5.69 15.27
C ARG A 165 -6.74 6.98 15.40
N LYS A 166 -6.83 7.51 16.62
CA LYS A 166 -7.56 8.76 16.89
C LYS A 166 -6.88 9.98 16.28
N GLU A 167 -5.55 10.03 16.33
CA GLU A 167 -4.76 11.15 15.81
C GLU A 167 -4.72 11.17 14.28
N LEU A 168 -4.34 10.05 13.66
CA LEU A 168 -4.21 9.96 12.20
C LEU A 168 -5.57 9.83 11.50
N GLY A 169 -6.55 9.23 12.16
CA GLY A 169 -7.83 8.91 11.55
C GLY A 169 -7.65 8.12 10.25
N THR A 170 -8.56 8.33 9.30
CA THR A 170 -8.50 7.72 7.96
C THR A 170 -8.06 8.71 6.87
N GLN A 171 -7.86 9.98 7.22
CA GLN A 171 -7.67 11.11 6.29
C GLN A 171 -6.19 11.37 5.96
N PHE A 172 -5.43 10.35 5.57
CA PHE A 172 -4.04 10.51 5.13
C PHE A 172 -3.77 9.82 3.78
N CYS A 173 -2.82 10.37 3.02
CA CYS A 173 -2.45 9.84 1.71
C CYS A 173 -1.58 8.58 1.86
N ARG A 174 -2.04 7.44 1.28
CA ARG A 174 -1.30 6.16 1.25
C ARG A 174 -0.33 6.06 0.08
N ARG A 175 -0.15 7.12 -0.69
CA ARG A 175 0.77 7.20 -1.84
C ARG A 175 0.58 6.11 -2.89
N CYS A 176 -0.65 5.66 -3.10
CA CYS A 176 -0.99 4.61 -4.06
C CYS A 176 -0.98 5.07 -5.54
N GLY A 177 -1.04 6.39 -5.79
CA GLY A 177 -0.97 6.95 -7.14
C GLY A 177 -2.28 6.99 -7.94
N TYR A 178 -3.39 6.44 -7.44
CA TYR A 178 -4.66 6.36 -8.21
C TYR A 178 -5.31 7.70 -8.52
N CYS A 179 -4.94 8.75 -7.82
CA CYS A 179 -5.35 10.11 -8.14
C CYS A 179 -4.77 10.62 -9.48
N ALA A 180 -3.72 9.97 -10.00
CA ALA A 180 -3.11 10.32 -11.29
C ALA A 180 -3.92 9.79 -12.50
N PRO A 181 -3.79 10.43 -13.70
CA PRO A 181 -3.08 11.68 -13.92
C PRO A 181 -3.88 12.89 -13.44
N CYS A 182 -3.19 13.87 -12.84
CA CYS A 182 -3.80 15.17 -12.58
C CYS A 182 -3.90 15.96 -13.90
N PRO A 183 -5.06 16.52 -14.28
CA PRO A 183 -5.17 17.31 -15.51
C PRO A 183 -4.20 18.51 -15.57
N ASN A 184 -3.82 19.01 -14.39
CA ASN A 184 -2.87 20.12 -14.26
C ASN A 184 -1.43 19.67 -13.92
N GLY A 185 -1.10 18.39 -14.11
CA GLY A 185 0.24 17.85 -13.98
C GLY A 185 0.77 17.66 -12.55
N ILE A 186 -0.03 17.90 -11.51
CA ILE A 186 0.42 17.80 -10.12
C ILE A 186 0.68 16.33 -9.76
N ASP A 187 1.88 16.01 -9.30
CA ASP A 187 2.18 14.77 -8.59
C ASP A 187 1.67 14.89 -7.14
N ILE A 188 0.40 14.54 -6.94
CA ILE A 188 -0.30 14.70 -5.67
C ILE A 188 0.38 13.93 -4.54
N PRO A 189 0.75 12.62 -4.69
CA PRO A 189 1.44 11.89 -3.63
C PRO A 189 2.77 12.51 -3.21
N SER A 190 3.56 13.00 -4.16
CA SER A 190 4.84 13.65 -3.86
C SER A 190 4.67 14.99 -3.18
N ASN A 191 3.65 15.78 -3.54
CA ASN A 191 3.32 17.02 -2.83
C ASN A 191 2.99 16.75 -1.36
N PHE A 192 2.17 15.73 -1.05
CA PHE A 192 1.86 15.33 0.33
C PHE A 192 3.09 14.82 1.07
N LEU A 193 3.95 14.07 0.39
CA LEU A 193 5.19 13.54 0.98
C LEU A 193 6.13 14.66 1.43
N MET A 194 6.33 15.68 0.59
CA MET A 194 7.17 16.83 0.96
C MET A 194 6.61 17.58 2.17
N ALA A 195 5.27 17.77 2.24
CA ALA A 195 4.64 18.38 3.41
C ALA A 195 4.83 17.55 4.69
N ASN A 196 4.77 16.22 4.59
CA ASN A 196 5.04 15.33 5.72
C ASN A 196 6.51 15.43 6.18
N TYR A 197 7.46 15.47 5.27
CA TYR A 197 8.88 15.68 5.63
C TYR A 197 9.11 17.01 6.34
N ALA A 198 8.44 18.08 5.88
CA ALA A 198 8.55 19.38 6.54
C ALA A 198 7.91 19.40 7.94
N ARG A 199 6.74 18.76 8.11
CA ARG A 199 5.95 18.85 9.35
C ARG A 199 6.37 17.85 10.43
N LYS A 200 6.65 16.59 10.03
CA LYS A 200 6.82 15.46 10.96
C LYS A 200 8.27 15.07 11.21
N TYR A 201 9.14 15.21 10.22
CA TYR A 201 10.51 14.67 10.31
C TYR A 201 11.58 15.72 10.54
N GLY A 202 11.20 16.97 10.80
CA GLY A 202 12.16 18.06 11.04
C GLY A 202 13.02 18.42 9.81
N LEU A 203 12.62 17.98 8.61
CA LEU A 203 13.38 18.16 7.37
C LEU A 203 12.87 19.33 6.53
N ALA A 204 12.39 20.40 7.16
CA ALA A 204 11.73 21.51 6.47
C ALA A 204 12.57 22.11 5.33
N GLY A 205 13.85 22.43 5.58
CA GLY A 205 14.73 23.00 4.57
C GLY A 205 15.01 22.05 3.38
N TRP A 206 15.19 20.76 3.67
CA TRP A 206 15.39 19.73 2.66
C TRP A 206 14.12 19.50 1.83
N ALA A 207 12.97 19.43 2.50
CA ALA A 207 11.68 19.26 1.84
C ALA A 207 11.34 20.47 0.96
N GLU A 208 11.61 21.69 1.43
CA GLU A 208 11.37 22.91 0.67
C GLU A 208 12.20 22.98 -0.62
N GLN A 209 13.50 22.60 -0.56
CA GLN A 209 14.34 22.55 -1.76
C GLN A 209 13.79 21.59 -2.82
N ARG A 210 13.35 20.40 -2.38
CA ARG A 210 12.78 19.39 -3.27
C ARG A 210 11.41 19.79 -3.79
N TYR A 211 10.60 20.39 -2.93
CA TYR A 211 9.30 20.91 -3.32
C TYR A 211 9.45 21.99 -4.40
N LYS A 212 10.38 22.94 -4.24
CA LYS A 212 10.70 23.97 -5.24
C LYS A 212 11.17 23.41 -6.59
N ALA A 213 11.84 22.26 -6.57
CA ALA A 213 12.31 21.58 -7.77
C ALA A 213 11.22 20.79 -8.51
N MET A 214 10.04 20.61 -7.93
CA MET A 214 8.93 19.93 -8.58
C MET A 214 8.34 20.80 -9.69
N PRO A 215 7.95 20.21 -10.84
CA PRO A 215 7.41 20.99 -11.97
C PRO A 215 6.05 21.61 -11.67
N TYR A 216 5.26 21.01 -10.77
CA TYR A 216 3.94 21.49 -10.40
C TYR A 216 3.72 21.34 -8.88
N HIS A 217 3.32 22.42 -8.25
CA HIS A 217 3.08 22.52 -6.82
C HIS A 217 1.60 22.39 -6.46
N ALA A 218 1.32 22.20 -5.19
CA ALA A 218 -0.05 22.09 -4.68
C ALA A 218 -0.90 23.33 -5.02
N GLY A 219 -0.31 24.53 -4.99
CA GLY A 219 -0.98 25.78 -5.36
C GLY A 219 -1.40 25.85 -6.83
N SER A 220 -0.88 24.96 -7.71
CA SER A 220 -1.34 24.84 -9.10
C SER A 220 -2.69 24.10 -9.21
N CYS A 221 -3.33 23.72 -8.12
CA CYS A 221 -4.59 22.99 -8.14
C CYS A 221 -5.74 23.87 -8.64
N VAL A 222 -6.40 23.44 -9.72
CA VAL A 222 -7.57 24.11 -10.31
C VAL A 222 -8.90 23.62 -9.73
N MET A 223 -8.89 22.90 -8.61
CA MET A 223 -10.04 22.43 -7.84
C MET A 223 -11.05 21.56 -8.63
N CYS A 224 -10.63 20.89 -9.71
CA CYS A 224 -11.52 20.12 -10.60
C CYS A 224 -12.09 18.83 -10.00
N GLY A 225 -11.54 18.31 -8.89
CA GLY A 225 -12.03 17.12 -8.18
C GLY A 225 -11.79 15.78 -8.86
N ALA A 226 -11.09 15.73 -10.00
CA ALA A 226 -10.83 14.49 -10.74
C ALA A 226 -10.03 13.45 -9.91
N CYS A 227 -9.13 13.92 -9.05
CA CYS A 227 -8.32 13.08 -8.16
C CYS A 227 -9.15 12.44 -7.04
N GLU A 228 -10.11 13.15 -6.48
CA GLU A 228 -10.99 12.65 -5.40
C GLU A 228 -11.90 11.53 -5.88
N LYS A 229 -12.44 11.65 -7.11
CA LYS A 229 -13.27 10.60 -7.74
C LYS A 229 -12.51 9.28 -7.97
N ARG A 230 -11.17 9.35 -8.05
CA ARG A 230 -10.30 8.18 -8.26
C ARG A 230 -9.63 7.69 -6.99
N CYS A 231 -9.76 8.44 -5.89
CA CYS A 231 -9.15 8.05 -4.63
C CYS A 231 -9.93 6.90 -3.99
N PRO A 232 -9.35 5.70 -3.80
CA PRO A 232 -10.06 4.57 -3.19
C PRO A 232 -10.34 4.80 -1.71
N TYR A 233 -9.77 5.85 -1.12
CA TYR A 233 -9.92 6.18 0.31
C TYR A 233 -10.83 7.41 0.54
N GLY A 234 -11.46 7.94 -0.50
CA GLY A 234 -12.36 9.09 -0.39
C GLY A 234 -11.72 10.35 0.20
N LEU A 235 -10.42 10.55 0.00
CA LEU A 235 -9.71 11.68 0.60
C LEU A 235 -10.16 13.01 0.01
N PRO A 236 -10.32 14.08 0.83
CA PRO A 236 -10.56 15.43 0.37
C PRO A 236 -9.26 16.04 -0.17
N ILE A 237 -8.79 15.53 -1.31
CA ILE A 237 -7.46 15.82 -1.87
C ILE A 237 -7.26 17.30 -2.13
N ARG A 238 -8.31 18.01 -2.56
CA ARG A 238 -8.25 19.46 -2.84
C ARG A 238 -7.92 20.25 -1.58
N ASP A 239 -8.63 19.99 -0.49
CA ASP A 239 -8.41 20.65 0.82
C ASP A 239 -7.03 20.27 1.39
N MET A 240 -6.62 19.02 1.20
CA MET A 240 -5.29 18.55 1.60
C MET A 240 -4.18 19.25 0.81
N LEU A 241 -4.35 19.49 -0.52
CA LEU A 241 -3.39 20.24 -1.33
C LEU A 241 -3.33 21.70 -0.90
N GLU A 242 -4.45 22.32 -0.56
CA GLU A 242 -4.46 23.68 0.02
C GLU A 242 -3.63 23.71 1.33
N GLY A 243 -3.76 22.68 2.17
CA GLY A 243 -2.94 22.51 3.35
C GLY A 243 -1.43 22.38 3.05
N VAL A 244 -1.06 21.71 1.95
CA VAL A 244 0.34 21.64 1.48
C VAL A 244 0.84 23.02 0.99
N ALA A 245 0.04 23.72 0.20
CA ALA A 245 0.38 25.06 -0.28
C ALA A 245 0.69 26.01 0.88
N LYS A 246 -0.10 25.94 1.96
CA LYS A 246 0.14 26.73 3.19
C LYS A 246 1.47 26.40 3.89
N VAL A 247 1.96 25.14 3.79
CA VAL A 247 3.27 24.75 4.39
C VAL A 247 4.43 25.43 3.70
N PHE A 248 4.36 25.53 2.38
CA PHE A 248 5.48 26.02 1.55
C PHE A 248 5.28 27.47 1.07
N GLY A 249 4.12 28.08 1.32
CA GLY A 249 3.84 29.48 0.99
C GLY A 249 3.42 29.74 -0.45
N TYR A 250 3.09 28.70 -1.24
CA TYR A 250 2.62 28.81 -2.63
C TYR A 250 1.93 27.52 -3.14
#